data_32b76fa947a8e4b6ec35d43d7cac7ac2
#
_entry.id   32b76fa947a8e4b6ec35d43d7cac7ac2
#
_cell.length_a   1.000
_cell.length_b   1.000
_cell.length_c   1.000
_cell.angle_alpha   90.00
_cell.angle_beta   90.00
_cell.angle_gamma   90.00
#
_symmetry.space_group_name_H-M   'P 1'
#
loop_
_entity.id
_entity.type
_entity.pdbx_description
1 polymer ?
#
loop_
_entity_poly.entity_id
_entity_poly.type
_entity_poly.pdbx_seq_one_letter_code
_entity_poly.pdbx_strand_id
1 'polypeptide(L)'
;MKCSLRRKKPRFYKTVSPHTLIFAANLGTGMYSKSLKSLLVLAFSIFSLLISANLSANETPQNKDIEAANHNESAFDPAKLIMEHIMDAHEFHFFSIGETHISIPLPVIIYSPQRGVSVFSYGEFHHGHEVYNGYKSEEGKIIAVNESGEHDPSVTVYDFSLTRNVVQMFIALAILCVLMINIAKKYQKNGAKVAPSGFQNAVEPVITFVRDEVGKPNLGHAYEKYMPYLLTVFFFILINNLFGLIPGSANVTGNIAFTIVLGVVSFLVILFSTNKHFWAHIFNPPVPGFVKPILVPVEFLGIFTKPFALIVRLFANMVAGHIVITCFVMLIFIFGAMSKVAGWGFAPVSIAFTIFIYLIEILVAFIQAFIFTNLTAVFIGQSMEGAHDEGHH
;
A
#
# COMPACT_ATOMS: atom_id res chain seq x y z
N MET A 1 -39.38 -42.98 -35.60
CA MET A 1 -38.16 -42.14 -35.68
C MET A 1 -38.14 -41.19 -34.52
N LYS A 2 -37.42 -41.50 -33.40
CA LYS A 2 -37.20 -40.64 -32.24
C LYS A 2 -35.79 -40.09 -32.33
N CYS A 3 -35.67 -38.80 -32.65
CA CYS A 3 -34.40 -38.10 -32.71
C CYS A 3 -33.99 -37.66 -31.30
N SER A 4 -32.98 -38.31 -30.73
CA SER A 4 -32.40 -38.00 -29.41
C SER A 4 -31.38 -36.89 -29.58
N LEU A 5 -31.73 -35.66 -29.23
CA LEU A 5 -30.81 -34.53 -29.10
C LEU A 5 -29.98 -34.68 -27.81
N ARG A 6 -28.78 -35.24 -27.93
CA ARG A 6 -27.76 -35.22 -26.90
C ARG A 6 -27.24 -33.78 -26.72
N ARG A 7 -27.71 -33.06 -25.69
CA ARG A 7 -27.09 -31.80 -25.23
C ARG A 7 -25.67 -32.10 -24.74
N LYS A 8 -24.66 -31.64 -25.49
CA LYS A 8 -23.28 -31.55 -25.01
C LYS A 8 -23.22 -30.53 -23.87
N LYS A 9 -22.93 -31.00 -22.67
CA LYS A 9 -22.62 -30.14 -21.52
C LYS A 9 -21.29 -29.41 -21.80
N PRO A 10 -21.17 -28.09 -21.54
CA PRO A 10 -19.91 -27.40 -21.67
C PRO A 10 -18.92 -27.93 -20.60
N ARG A 11 -17.77 -28.41 -21.06
CA ARG A 11 -16.63 -28.82 -20.24
C ARG A 11 -15.89 -27.56 -19.74
N PHE A 12 -16.36 -26.89 -18.69
CA PHE A 12 -15.64 -25.79 -18.08
C PHE A 12 -15.74 -25.73 -16.56
N TYR A 13 -15.88 -26.85 -15.88
CA TYR A 13 -15.71 -26.90 -14.42
C TYR A 13 -14.64 -27.94 -14.08
N LYS A 14 -13.37 -27.52 -14.08
CA LYS A 14 -12.37 -28.22 -13.26
C LYS A 14 -12.81 -27.96 -11.81
N THR A 15 -13.33 -29.00 -11.17
CA THR A 15 -13.70 -29.02 -9.76
C THR A 15 -12.60 -28.41 -8.91
N VAL A 16 -12.93 -27.36 -8.16
CA VAL A 16 -12.10 -26.85 -7.08
C VAL A 16 -11.80 -28.02 -6.16
N SER A 17 -10.52 -28.32 -5.95
CA SER A 17 -10.09 -29.43 -5.09
C SER A 17 -10.69 -29.28 -3.69
N PRO A 18 -11.15 -30.38 -3.07
CA PRO A 18 -11.68 -30.34 -1.69
C PRO A 18 -10.69 -29.73 -0.68
N HIS A 19 -9.38 -29.77 -0.98
CA HIS A 19 -8.33 -29.15 -0.17
C HIS A 19 -8.40 -27.61 -0.16
N THR A 20 -8.89 -26.95 -1.21
CA THR A 20 -9.05 -25.48 -1.23
C THR A 20 -10.19 -25.02 -0.33
N LEU A 21 -11.16 -25.88 -0.11
CA LEU A 21 -12.32 -25.63 0.77
C LEU A 21 -11.99 -25.85 2.23
N ILE A 22 -11.18 -26.86 2.55
CA ILE A 22 -10.65 -27.10 3.89
C ILE A 22 -9.76 -25.90 4.27
N PHE A 23 -9.10 -25.27 3.32
CA PHE A 23 -8.27 -24.09 3.51
C PHE A 23 -9.10 -22.84 3.89
N ALA A 24 -10.20 -22.57 3.19
CA ALA A 24 -11.10 -21.46 3.53
C ALA A 24 -11.82 -21.69 4.87
N ALA A 25 -12.12 -22.97 5.20
CA ALA A 25 -12.67 -23.37 6.48
C ALA A 25 -11.68 -23.27 7.64
N ASN A 26 -10.38 -23.52 7.39
CA ASN A 26 -9.31 -23.42 8.40
C ASN A 26 -8.87 -21.98 8.70
N LEU A 27 -9.24 -21.00 7.88
CA LEU A 27 -9.10 -19.57 8.21
C LEU A 27 -9.98 -19.17 9.42
N GLY A 28 -11.06 -19.92 9.67
CA GLY A 28 -11.99 -19.69 10.79
C GLY A 28 -11.77 -20.55 12.03
N THR A 29 -11.02 -21.66 11.96
CA THR A 29 -10.86 -22.60 13.06
C THR A 29 -9.39 -22.98 13.27
N GLY A 30 -8.73 -22.23 14.11
CA GLY A 30 -7.80 -22.68 15.15
C GLY A 30 -6.63 -23.60 14.86
N MET A 31 -6.11 -23.75 13.63
CA MET A 31 -4.94 -24.59 13.41
C MET A 31 -3.76 -23.82 12.76
N TYR A 32 -3.57 -22.58 13.19
CA TYR A 32 -2.30 -21.89 12.98
C TYR A 32 -1.41 -22.12 14.20
N SER A 33 -0.20 -22.60 13.96
CA SER A 33 0.84 -22.62 14.98
C SER A 33 0.86 -21.30 15.75
N LYS A 34 0.90 -21.34 17.06
CA LYS A 34 0.97 -20.16 17.94
C LYS A 34 2.07 -19.19 17.49
N SER A 35 3.12 -19.70 16.83
CA SER A 35 4.21 -18.92 16.24
C SER A 35 3.79 -18.03 15.08
N LEU A 36 2.86 -18.45 14.21
CA LEU A 36 2.44 -17.62 13.06
C LEU A 36 1.51 -16.47 13.51
N LYS A 37 0.64 -16.72 14.48
CA LYS A 37 -0.19 -15.67 15.12
C LYS A 37 0.69 -14.66 15.85
N SER A 38 1.69 -15.12 16.59
CA SER A 38 2.66 -14.27 17.27
C SER A 38 3.50 -13.45 16.29
N LEU A 39 3.86 -14.03 15.14
CA LEU A 39 4.64 -13.37 14.09
C LEU A 39 3.83 -12.29 13.37
N LEU A 40 2.54 -12.52 13.11
CA LEU A 40 1.63 -11.52 12.56
C LEU A 40 1.39 -10.36 13.54
N VAL A 41 1.22 -10.66 14.83
CA VAL A 41 1.08 -9.63 15.87
C VAL A 41 2.39 -8.85 16.04
N LEU A 42 3.54 -9.53 16.01
CA LEU A 42 4.86 -8.89 16.09
C LEU A 42 5.12 -8.01 14.85
N ALA A 43 4.82 -8.50 13.64
CA ALA A 43 4.94 -7.73 12.41
C ALA A 43 4.02 -6.50 12.42
N PHE A 44 2.80 -6.63 12.93
CA PHE A 44 1.86 -5.52 13.08
C PHE A 44 2.32 -4.52 14.16
N SER A 45 2.90 -5.00 15.27
CA SER A 45 3.47 -4.13 16.31
C SER A 45 4.71 -3.38 15.84
N ILE A 46 5.60 -4.05 15.09
CA ILE A 46 6.77 -3.41 14.46
C ILE A 46 6.32 -2.40 13.39
N PHE A 47 5.27 -2.73 12.63
CA PHE A 47 4.64 -1.85 11.67
C PHE A 47 4.10 -0.57 12.33
N SER A 48 3.41 -0.70 13.44
CA SER A 48 2.90 0.43 14.22
C SER A 48 4.04 1.27 14.82
N LEU A 49 5.11 0.64 15.33
CA LEU A 49 6.29 1.33 15.88
C LEU A 49 7.14 2.04 14.82
N LEU A 50 7.30 1.46 13.62
CA LEU A 50 8.05 2.06 12.53
C LEU A 50 7.31 3.26 11.91
N ILE A 51 5.99 3.26 11.89
CA ILE A 51 5.20 4.45 11.51
C ILE A 51 5.48 5.60 12.48
N SER A 52 5.62 5.31 13.76
CA SER A 52 5.91 6.30 14.80
C SER A 52 7.37 6.80 14.78
N ALA A 53 8.32 6.02 14.29
CA ALA A 53 9.76 6.35 14.33
C ALA A 53 10.24 7.26 13.18
N ASN A 54 9.45 7.48 12.14
CA ASN A 54 9.84 8.29 10.99
C ASN A 54 9.78 9.81 11.21
N LEU A 55 9.48 10.25 12.43
CA LEU A 55 9.28 11.67 12.73
C LEU A 55 10.54 12.42 13.20
N SER A 56 11.70 11.78 13.29
CA SER A 56 12.91 12.45 13.80
C SER A 56 14.11 12.49 12.87
N ALA A 57 13.99 12.08 11.63
CA ALA A 57 15.14 12.03 10.73
C ALA A 57 14.88 12.79 9.43
N ASN A 58 14.85 14.10 9.45
CA ASN A 58 15.33 14.93 8.34
C ASN A 58 15.37 16.41 8.73
N GLU A 59 16.43 16.81 9.39
CA GLU A 59 16.92 18.17 9.29
C GLU A 59 18.15 18.14 8.38
N THR A 60 17.93 18.37 7.11
CA THR A 60 18.95 18.87 6.21
C THR A 60 18.67 20.36 6.00
N PRO A 61 19.61 21.27 6.30
CA PRO A 61 19.38 22.70 6.05
C PRO A 61 19.40 22.94 4.55
N GLN A 62 18.21 23.13 3.96
CA GLN A 62 18.09 23.60 2.59
C GLN A 62 18.11 25.12 2.55
N ASN A 63 19.18 25.60 1.94
CA ASN A 63 19.41 26.87 1.27
C ASN A 63 18.29 27.94 1.36
N LYS A 64 18.58 28.98 2.15
CA LYS A 64 17.81 30.21 2.31
C LYS A 64 17.92 31.21 1.15
N ASP A 65 18.47 30.85 0.02
CA ASP A 65 18.88 31.84 -1.01
C ASP A 65 17.97 31.91 -2.25
N ILE A 66 16.78 31.32 -2.24
CA ILE A 66 15.82 31.41 -3.38
C ILE A 66 14.53 32.16 -3.04
N GLU A 67 14.35 32.68 -1.82
CA GLU A 67 13.10 33.35 -1.41
C GLU A 67 13.04 34.86 -1.64
N ALA A 68 13.87 35.41 -2.49
CA ALA A 68 13.85 36.85 -2.80
C ALA A 68 13.31 37.19 -4.20
N ALA A 69 12.21 36.55 -4.65
CA ALA A 69 11.50 37.01 -5.84
C ALA A 69 10.00 36.74 -5.75
N ASN A 70 9.24 37.84 -5.51
CA ASN A 70 7.82 38.01 -5.73
C ASN A 70 6.82 37.35 -4.76
N HIS A 71 6.61 37.95 -3.60
CA HIS A 71 5.32 38.02 -2.94
C HIS A 71 4.36 38.90 -3.77
N ASN A 72 3.68 38.31 -4.74
CA ASN A 72 2.37 38.76 -5.18
C ASN A 72 1.34 37.76 -4.63
N GLU A 73 0.73 38.12 -3.51
CA GLU A 73 -0.43 37.42 -2.95
C GLU A 73 -1.58 37.48 -3.95
N SER A 74 -1.74 36.43 -4.75
CA SER A 74 -2.96 35.98 -5.46
C SER A 74 -2.66 35.14 -6.72
N ALA A 75 -1.45 34.75 -7.00
CA ALA A 75 -1.18 33.88 -8.12
C ALA A 75 -1.51 32.43 -7.73
N PHE A 76 -2.45 31.81 -8.44
CA PHE A 76 -2.74 30.37 -8.37
C PHE A 76 -1.45 29.58 -8.61
N ASP A 77 -0.95 28.91 -7.55
CA ASP A 77 0.26 28.07 -7.62
C ASP A 77 -0.14 26.59 -7.78
N PRO A 78 -0.07 26.05 -9.00
CA PRO A 78 -0.40 24.65 -9.25
C PRO A 78 0.52 23.67 -8.55
N ALA A 79 1.81 24.02 -8.35
CA ALA A 79 2.79 23.13 -7.74
C ALA A 79 2.48 22.90 -6.24
N LYS A 80 2.14 23.98 -5.53
CA LYS A 80 1.73 23.90 -4.12
C LYS A 80 0.48 23.03 -3.96
N LEU A 81 -0.54 23.24 -4.80
CA LEU A 81 -1.77 22.44 -4.79
C LEU A 81 -1.52 20.96 -5.07
N ILE A 82 -0.65 20.63 -6.03
CA ILE A 82 -0.27 19.24 -6.32
C ILE A 82 0.40 18.61 -5.11
N MET A 83 1.35 19.33 -4.47
CA MET A 83 2.07 18.82 -3.30
C MET A 83 1.14 18.60 -2.11
N GLU A 84 0.24 19.52 -1.81
CA GLU A 84 -0.75 19.39 -0.73
C GLU A 84 -1.68 18.17 -0.92
N HIS A 85 -2.02 17.84 -2.17
CA HIS A 85 -2.81 16.63 -2.47
C HIS A 85 -2.05 15.32 -2.30
N ILE A 86 -0.72 15.33 -2.50
CA ILE A 86 0.11 14.13 -2.43
C ILE A 86 0.59 13.87 -0.99
N MET A 87 0.89 14.91 -0.23
CA MET A 87 1.38 14.80 1.13
C MET A 87 0.31 14.26 2.08
N ASP A 88 0.75 13.60 3.15
CA ASP A 88 -0.15 13.12 4.20
C ASP A 88 -0.74 14.31 4.99
N ALA A 89 -1.96 14.16 5.51
CA ALA A 89 -2.66 15.20 6.23
C ALA A 89 -3.43 14.63 7.43
N HIS A 90 -3.78 15.50 8.38
CA HIS A 90 -4.55 15.16 9.57
C HIS A 90 -6.07 15.37 9.38
N GLU A 91 -6.50 15.57 8.14
CA GLU A 91 -7.92 15.68 7.78
C GLU A 91 -8.21 15.05 6.41
N PHE A 92 -9.43 14.56 6.21
CA PHE A 92 -9.96 14.22 4.90
C PHE A 92 -10.66 15.45 4.32
N HIS A 93 -10.02 16.13 3.40
CA HIS A 93 -10.63 17.23 2.66
C HIS A 93 -11.26 16.69 1.36
N PHE A 94 -12.57 16.84 1.21
CA PHE A 94 -13.29 16.35 0.03
C PHE A 94 -13.43 17.43 -1.05
N PHE A 95 -13.98 18.58 -0.69
CA PHE A 95 -14.15 19.72 -1.59
C PHE A 95 -14.47 20.99 -0.82
N SER A 96 -14.25 22.13 -1.46
CA SER A 96 -14.58 23.45 -0.94
C SER A 96 -15.61 24.12 -1.84
N ILE A 97 -16.65 24.70 -1.27
CA ILE A 97 -17.64 25.54 -1.96
C ILE A 97 -17.60 26.93 -1.35
N GLY A 98 -16.94 27.87 -2.05
CA GLY A 98 -16.68 29.22 -1.53
C GLY A 98 -15.78 29.14 -0.29
N GLU A 99 -16.23 29.70 0.84
CA GLU A 99 -15.52 29.68 2.13
C GLU A 99 -15.82 28.43 2.97
N THR A 100 -16.73 27.57 2.53
CA THR A 100 -17.10 26.37 3.27
C THR A 100 -16.25 25.18 2.80
N HIS A 101 -15.39 24.68 3.70
CA HIS A 101 -14.59 23.49 3.50
C HIS A 101 -15.31 22.28 4.09
N ILE A 102 -15.55 21.26 3.26
CA ILE A 102 -16.09 19.98 3.73
C ILE A 102 -14.93 19.05 3.98
N SER A 103 -14.53 18.97 5.26
CA SER A 103 -13.45 18.09 5.72
C SER A 103 -13.89 17.30 6.96
N ILE A 104 -13.30 16.12 7.14
CA ILE A 104 -13.44 15.34 8.37
C ILE A 104 -12.11 15.43 9.11
N PRO A 105 -12.07 16.20 10.22
CA PRO A 105 -10.87 16.31 11.04
C PRO A 105 -10.60 15.00 11.79
N LEU A 106 -9.33 14.62 11.87
CA LEU A 106 -8.89 13.42 12.56
C LEU A 106 -8.38 13.77 13.97
N PRO A 107 -8.36 12.78 14.89
CA PRO A 107 -7.81 12.99 16.23
C PRO A 107 -6.29 13.15 16.15
N VAL A 108 -5.81 14.21 16.76
CA VAL A 108 -4.39 14.53 16.94
C VAL A 108 -3.96 14.02 18.31
N ILE A 109 -2.88 13.25 18.34
CA ILE A 109 -2.27 12.68 19.55
C ILE A 109 -0.79 13.06 19.55
N ILE A 110 -0.44 13.97 20.46
CA ILE A 110 0.93 14.48 20.57
C ILE A 110 1.50 14.08 21.92
N TYR A 111 2.75 13.68 21.93
CA TYR A 111 3.54 13.53 23.14
C TYR A 111 4.72 14.48 23.12
N SER A 112 4.86 15.26 24.18
CA SER A 112 6.05 16.06 24.42
C SER A 112 6.61 15.75 25.81
N PRO A 113 7.92 15.50 25.97
CA PRO A 113 8.53 15.30 27.28
C PRO A 113 8.34 16.50 28.22
N GLN A 114 8.19 17.70 27.65
CA GLN A 114 8.07 18.96 28.39
C GLN A 114 6.60 19.27 28.76
N ARG A 115 5.63 18.90 27.92
CA ARG A 115 4.22 19.27 28.05
C ARG A 115 3.28 18.06 28.32
N GLY A 116 3.82 16.82 28.24
CA GLY A 116 3.03 15.60 28.41
C GLY A 116 2.26 15.17 27.16
N VAL A 117 1.19 14.39 27.34
CA VAL A 117 0.32 13.91 26.26
C VAL A 117 -0.81 14.90 26.03
N SER A 118 -1.03 15.31 24.78
CA SER A 118 -2.13 16.15 24.35
C SER A 118 -2.97 15.42 23.30
N VAL A 119 -4.28 15.37 23.48
CA VAL A 119 -5.23 14.74 22.55
C VAL A 119 -6.34 15.71 22.25
N PHE A 120 -6.54 16.05 20.97
CA PHE A 120 -7.58 16.95 20.50
C PHE A 120 -7.92 16.67 19.03
N SER A 121 -8.94 17.33 18.48
CA SER A 121 -9.30 17.21 17.06
C SER A 121 -8.47 18.17 16.22
N TYR A 122 -8.06 17.76 15.02
CA TYR A 122 -7.37 18.65 14.07
C TYR A 122 -8.21 19.88 13.69
N GLY A 123 -9.54 19.79 13.79
CA GLY A 123 -10.46 20.91 13.55
C GLY A 123 -10.20 22.13 14.44
N GLU A 124 -9.59 21.96 15.62
CA GLU A 124 -9.23 23.06 16.53
C GLU A 124 -8.13 23.98 15.96
N PHE A 125 -7.40 23.53 14.95
CA PHE A 125 -6.43 24.37 14.25
C PHE A 125 -7.05 25.23 13.15
N HIS A 126 -8.36 25.15 12.89
CA HIS A 126 -9.05 25.89 11.81
C HIS A 126 -8.26 25.83 10.47
N HIS A 127 -8.00 24.59 10.01
CA HIS A 127 -7.18 24.29 8.82
C HIS A 127 -5.71 24.75 8.92
N GLY A 128 -5.15 24.81 10.14
CA GLY A 128 -3.75 25.16 10.36
C GLY A 128 -3.48 26.66 10.59
N HIS A 129 -4.53 27.49 10.60
CA HIS A 129 -4.38 28.94 10.77
C HIS A 129 -4.30 29.38 12.24
N GLU A 130 -4.81 28.58 13.17
CA GLU A 130 -4.84 28.93 14.59
C GLU A 130 -3.92 28.07 15.45
N VAL A 131 -3.47 28.66 16.55
CA VAL A 131 -2.69 27.98 17.58
C VAL A 131 -3.62 27.39 18.62
N TYR A 132 -3.48 26.09 18.89
CA TYR A 132 -4.25 25.41 19.94
C TYR A 132 -3.32 24.67 20.91
N ASN A 133 -3.51 24.87 22.21
CA ASN A 133 -2.68 24.30 23.29
C ASN A 133 -1.17 24.51 23.14
N GLY A 134 -0.74 25.61 22.49
CA GLY A 134 0.67 25.89 22.23
C GLY A 134 1.28 25.05 21.10
N TYR A 135 0.42 24.51 20.22
CA TYR A 135 0.80 23.84 18.99
C TYR A 135 0.17 24.51 17.79
N LYS A 136 0.83 24.41 16.64
CA LYS A 136 0.36 24.90 15.35
C LYS A 136 0.65 23.88 14.27
N SER A 137 -0.19 23.81 13.25
CA SER A 137 0.06 23.01 12.08
C SER A 137 0.75 23.87 11.01
N GLU A 138 1.95 23.46 10.58
CA GLU A 138 2.66 24.08 9.47
C GLU A 138 3.07 23.01 8.47
N GLU A 139 2.70 23.17 7.21
CA GLU A 139 2.99 22.23 6.10
C GLU A 139 2.65 20.76 6.44
N GLY A 140 1.53 20.54 7.15
CA GLY A 140 1.08 19.21 7.56
C GLY A 140 1.81 18.61 8.76
N LYS A 141 2.80 19.32 9.35
CA LYS A 141 3.48 18.95 10.59
C LYS A 141 2.95 19.76 11.77
N ILE A 142 2.88 19.14 12.93
CA ILE A 142 2.49 19.82 14.15
C ILE A 142 3.74 20.23 14.92
N ILE A 143 3.90 21.53 15.11
CA ILE A 143 5.04 22.14 15.81
C ILE A 143 4.58 22.79 17.11
N ALA A 144 5.49 22.82 18.10
CA ALA A 144 5.26 23.60 19.31
C ALA A 144 5.56 25.07 19.02
N VAL A 145 4.73 25.94 19.59
CA VAL A 145 4.90 27.39 19.48
C VAL A 145 4.98 28.02 20.86
N ASN A 146 5.70 29.16 20.94
CA ASN A 146 5.77 30.00 22.12
C ASN A 146 4.55 30.94 22.21
N GLU A 147 4.48 31.79 23.22
CA GLU A 147 3.38 32.76 23.40
C GLU A 147 3.26 33.80 22.28
N SER A 148 4.34 34.00 21.51
CA SER A 148 4.33 34.86 20.31
C SER A 148 3.88 34.16 19.02
N GLY A 149 3.56 32.86 19.08
CA GLY A 149 3.14 32.07 17.91
C GLY A 149 4.28 31.61 17.00
N GLU A 150 5.55 31.81 17.42
CA GLU A 150 6.73 31.34 16.69
C GLU A 150 7.15 29.95 17.14
N HIS A 151 7.81 29.21 16.25
CA HIS A 151 8.32 27.87 16.54
C HIS A 151 9.22 27.86 17.79
N ASP A 152 8.91 27.00 18.74
CA ASP A 152 9.70 26.80 19.96
C ASP A 152 10.61 25.56 19.82
N PRO A 153 11.90 25.73 19.51
CA PRO A 153 12.83 24.61 19.33
C PRO A 153 13.20 23.90 20.64
N SER A 154 12.85 24.46 21.80
CA SER A 154 13.10 23.85 23.11
C SER A 154 12.13 22.69 23.42
N VAL A 155 10.99 22.65 22.74
CA VAL A 155 9.93 21.64 22.94
C VAL A 155 10.00 20.61 21.82
N THR A 156 10.37 19.39 22.18
CA THR A 156 10.36 18.27 21.24
C THR A 156 8.93 17.72 21.11
N VAL A 157 8.41 17.66 19.90
CA VAL A 157 7.07 17.15 19.58
C VAL A 157 7.18 15.79 18.91
N TYR A 158 6.57 14.78 19.53
CA TYR A 158 6.37 13.45 18.93
C TYR A 158 4.91 13.34 18.54
N ASP A 159 4.67 13.27 17.23
CA ASP A 159 3.34 13.15 16.66
C ASP A 159 2.95 11.68 16.44
N PHE A 160 1.94 11.22 17.18
CA PHE A 160 1.33 9.91 17.06
C PHE A 160 -0.09 9.99 16.49
N SER A 161 -0.42 11.09 15.85
CA SER A 161 -1.75 11.35 15.33
C SER A 161 -2.18 10.33 14.27
N LEU A 162 -3.48 10.14 14.17
CA LEU A 162 -4.06 9.35 13.09
C LEU A 162 -4.12 10.21 11.83
N THR A 163 -3.19 9.98 10.91
CA THR A 163 -3.22 10.62 9.60
C THR A 163 -4.23 9.95 8.67
N ARG A 164 -4.61 10.62 7.58
CA ARG A 164 -5.55 10.08 6.59
C ARG A 164 -5.06 8.77 5.98
N ASN A 165 -3.74 8.61 5.77
CA ASN A 165 -3.15 7.37 5.26
C ASN A 165 -3.34 6.21 6.24
N VAL A 166 -3.13 6.44 7.54
CA VAL A 166 -3.29 5.43 8.58
C VAL A 166 -4.75 4.99 8.70
N VAL A 167 -5.68 5.94 8.72
CA VAL A 167 -7.13 5.64 8.79
C VAL A 167 -7.57 4.82 7.58
N GLN A 168 -7.16 5.24 6.37
CA GLN A 168 -7.51 4.52 5.15
C GLN A 168 -6.91 3.10 5.12
N MET A 169 -5.68 2.93 5.60
CA MET A 169 -5.05 1.62 5.75
C MET A 169 -5.89 0.69 6.67
N PHE A 170 -6.38 1.21 7.80
CA PHE A 170 -7.26 0.44 8.70
C PHE A 170 -8.60 0.12 8.05
N ILE A 171 -9.19 1.04 7.29
CA ILE A 171 -10.42 0.80 6.53
C ILE A 171 -10.18 -0.31 5.49
N ALA A 172 -9.09 -0.25 4.74
CA ALA A 172 -8.73 -1.27 3.76
C ALA A 172 -8.53 -2.65 4.41
N LEU A 173 -7.87 -2.70 5.59
CA LEU A 173 -7.70 -3.92 6.36
C LEU A 173 -9.03 -4.47 6.88
N ALA A 174 -9.91 -3.62 7.39
CA ALA A 174 -11.25 -4.01 7.84
C ALA A 174 -12.08 -4.58 6.68
N ILE A 175 -12.06 -3.93 5.52
CA ILE A 175 -12.74 -4.42 4.31
C ILE A 175 -12.17 -5.78 3.88
N LEU A 176 -10.85 -5.93 3.87
CA LEU A 176 -10.20 -7.21 3.56
C LEU A 176 -10.65 -8.31 4.51
N CYS A 177 -10.66 -8.06 5.82
CA CYS A 177 -11.11 -9.04 6.83
C CYS A 177 -12.60 -9.41 6.61
N VAL A 178 -13.48 -8.43 6.44
CA VAL A 178 -14.91 -8.66 6.21
C VAL A 178 -15.14 -9.45 4.93
N LEU A 179 -14.43 -9.10 3.85
CA LEU A 179 -14.49 -9.77 2.56
C LEU A 179 -14.09 -11.25 2.69
N MET A 180 -12.93 -11.52 3.28
CA MET A 180 -12.40 -12.89 3.42
C MET A 180 -13.27 -13.74 4.37
N ILE A 181 -13.74 -13.17 5.48
CA ILE A 181 -14.63 -13.87 6.42
C ILE A 181 -15.97 -14.21 5.76
N ASN A 182 -16.55 -13.28 5.02
CA ASN A 182 -17.85 -13.52 4.34
C ASN A 182 -17.73 -14.59 3.26
N ILE A 183 -16.64 -14.61 2.48
CA ILE A 183 -16.37 -15.65 1.50
C ILE A 183 -16.19 -17.00 2.19
N ALA A 184 -15.37 -17.05 3.25
CA ALA A 184 -15.14 -18.27 4.02
C ALA A 184 -16.44 -18.85 4.61
N LYS A 185 -17.31 -18.01 5.20
CA LYS A 185 -18.63 -18.42 5.71
C LYS A 185 -19.53 -18.98 4.63
N LYS A 186 -19.53 -18.38 3.43
CA LYS A 186 -20.33 -18.89 2.29
C LYS A 186 -19.87 -20.27 1.84
N TYR A 187 -18.54 -20.49 1.79
CA TYR A 187 -17.99 -21.81 1.46
C TYR A 187 -18.32 -22.85 2.53
N GLN A 188 -18.26 -22.50 3.81
CA GLN A 188 -18.66 -23.41 4.90
C GLN A 188 -20.14 -23.80 4.82
N LYS A 189 -21.02 -22.84 4.48
CA LYS A 189 -22.48 -23.06 4.40
C LYS A 189 -22.89 -23.84 3.15
N ASN A 190 -22.36 -23.50 2.00
CA ASN A 190 -22.84 -24.03 0.71
C ASN A 190 -22.02 -25.24 0.22
N GLY A 191 -20.83 -25.47 0.78
CA GLY A 191 -19.91 -26.53 0.36
C GLY A 191 -19.30 -26.26 -1.04
N ALA A 192 -18.44 -27.21 -1.47
CA ALA A 192 -17.72 -27.11 -2.75
C ALA A 192 -18.57 -27.36 -4.00
N LYS A 193 -19.80 -27.86 -3.83
CA LYS A 193 -20.65 -28.34 -4.95
C LYS A 193 -21.56 -27.27 -5.51
N VAL A 194 -21.72 -26.14 -4.81
CA VAL A 194 -22.59 -25.05 -5.23
C VAL A 194 -21.78 -23.99 -5.95
N ALA A 195 -22.24 -23.56 -7.13
CA ALA A 195 -21.60 -22.50 -7.88
C ALA A 195 -21.59 -21.18 -7.09
N PRO A 196 -20.48 -20.42 -7.09
CA PRO A 196 -20.39 -19.14 -6.42
C PRO A 196 -21.40 -18.15 -6.98
N SER A 197 -22.00 -17.32 -6.11
CA SER A 197 -23.00 -16.35 -6.50
C SER A 197 -22.71 -14.96 -5.95
N GLY A 198 -23.11 -13.92 -6.71
CA GLY A 198 -22.94 -12.53 -6.34
C GLY A 198 -21.46 -12.12 -6.25
N PHE A 199 -21.09 -11.39 -5.22
CA PHE A 199 -19.72 -10.85 -5.03
C PHE A 199 -18.65 -11.96 -4.91
N GLN A 200 -19.00 -13.13 -4.39
CA GLN A 200 -18.11 -14.29 -4.33
C GLN A 200 -17.63 -14.69 -5.73
N ASN A 201 -18.51 -14.63 -6.75
CA ASN A 201 -18.18 -14.95 -8.13
C ASN A 201 -17.17 -13.97 -8.76
N ALA A 202 -17.10 -12.72 -8.26
CA ALA A 202 -16.09 -11.75 -8.70
C ALA A 202 -14.72 -11.97 -8.04
N VAL A 203 -14.70 -12.40 -6.78
CA VAL A 203 -13.44 -12.55 -6.02
C VAL A 203 -12.78 -13.92 -6.25
N GLU A 204 -13.57 -14.97 -6.48
CA GLU A 204 -13.07 -16.35 -6.68
C GLU A 204 -12.11 -16.48 -7.87
N PRO A 205 -12.35 -15.88 -9.06
CA PRO A 205 -11.39 -15.90 -10.16
C PRO A 205 -10.04 -15.28 -9.77
N VAL A 206 -10.06 -14.23 -8.96
CA VAL A 206 -8.84 -13.56 -8.49
C VAL A 206 -8.08 -14.45 -7.51
N ILE A 207 -8.77 -15.11 -6.57
CA ILE A 207 -8.15 -16.07 -5.65
C ILE A 207 -7.54 -17.25 -6.41
N THR A 208 -8.26 -17.80 -7.41
CA THR A 208 -7.75 -18.90 -8.23
C THR A 208 -6.59 -18.46 -9.10
N PHE A 209 -6.62 -17.24 -9.63
CA PHE A 209 -5.51 -16.65 -10.37
C PHE A 209 -4.25 -16.55 -9.50
N VAL A 210 -4.33 -15.97 -8.30
CA VAL A 210 -3.17 -15.88 -7.39
C VAL A 210 -2.67 -17.29 -7.01
N ARG A 211 -3.56 -18.25 -6.80
CA ARG A 211 -3.17 -19.62 -6.47
C ARG A 211 -2.45 -20.31 -7.65
N ASP A 212 -3.04 -20.23 -8.85
CA ASP A 212 -2.60 -21.04 -9.98
C ASP A 212 -1.46 -20.40 -10.78
N GLU A 213 -1.41 -19.05 -10.84
CA GLU A 213 -0.38 -18.30 -11.57
C GLU A 213 0.77 -17.81 -10.67
N VAL A 214 0.54 -17.68 -9.36
CA VAL A 214 1.56 -17.18 -8.43
C VAL A 214 1.99 -18.27 -7.43
N GLY A 215 1.07 -18.83 -6.67
CA GLY A 215 1.39 -19.73 -5.57
C GLY A 215 2.00 -21.04 -6.04
N LYS A 216 1.31 -21.77 -6.91
CA LYS A 216 1.74 -23.09 -7.38
C LYS A 216 3.04 -23.08 -8.19
N PRO A 217 3.21 -22.18 -9.19
CA PRO A 217 4.42 -22.17 -10.01
C PRO A 217 5.68 -21.86 -9.22
N ASN A 218 5.59 -20.94 -8.23
CA ASN A 218 6.75 -20.45 -7.52
C ASN A 218 7.08 -21.23 -6.23
N LEU A 219 6.08 -21.84 -5.58
CA LEU A 219 6.25 -22.49 -4.27
C LEU A 219 6.07 -24.03 -4.32
N GLY A 220 5.70 -24.60 -5.47
CA GLY A 220 5.50 -26.02 -5.61
C GLY A 220 4.58 -26.60 -4.53
N HIS A 221 5.03 -27.64 -3.82
CA HIS A 221 4.25 -28.30 -2.76
C HIS A 221 4.01 -27.43 -1.53
N ALA A 222 4.83 -26.40 -1.29
CA ALA A 222 4.70 -25.52 -0.12
C ALA A 222 3.67 -24.40 -0.30
N TYR A 223 3.04 -24.28 -1.49
CA TYR A 223 2.13 -23.17 -1.78
C TYR A 223 0.98 -23.04 -0.79
N GLU A 224 0.44 -24.16 -0.28
CA GLU A 224 -0.67 -24.13 0.67
C GLU A 224 -0.32 -23.41 1.97
N LYS A 225 0.93 -23.51 2.43
CA LYS A 225 1.42 -22.87 3.66
C LYS A 225 1.47 -21.35 3.51
N TYR A 226 1.89 -20.84 2.34
CA TYR A 226 2.10 -19.41 2.10
C TYR A 226 0.90 -18.73 1.43
N MET A 227 -0.07 -19.49 0.95
CA MET A 227 -1.23 -18.94 0.25
C MET A 227 -2.01 -17.89 1.05
N PRO A 228 -2.25 -18.03 2.39
CA PRO A 228 -2.90 -16.99 3.18
C PRO A 228 -2.15 -15.67 3.15
N TYR A 229 -0.82 -15.74 3.27
CA TYR A 229 0.04 -14.57 3.23
C TYR A 229 -0.01 -13.90 1.85
N LEU A 230 0.15 -14.66 0.77
CA LEU A 230 0.11 -14.14 -0.60
C LEU A 230 -1.22 -13.48 -0.92
N LEU A 231 -2.34 -14.10 -0.55
CA LEU A 231 -3.67 -13.51 -0.74
C LEU A 231 -3.86 -12.23 0.10
N THR A 232 -3.37 -12.22 1.33
CA THR A 232 -3.44 -11.03 2.19
C THR A 232 -2.67 -9.87 1.57
N VAL A 233 -1.44 -10.10 1.15
CA VAL A 233 -0.59 -9.06 0.51
C VAL A 233 -1.23 -8.58 -0.80
N PHE A 234 -1.67 -9.50 -1.65
CA PHE A 234 -2.30 -9.17 -2.92
C PHE A 234 -3.52 -8.27 -2.76
N PHE A 235 -4.49 -8.72 -1.96
CA PHE A 235 -5.74 -7.96 -1.76
C PHE A 235 -5.51 -6.69 -0.97
N PHE A 236 -4.59 -6.68 -0.02
CA PHE A 236 -4.26 -5.48 0.75
C PHE A 236 -3.67 -4.38 -0.13
N ILE A 237 -2.71 -4.72 -1.00
CA ILE A 237 -2.15 -3.77 -1.97
C ILE A 237 -3.23 -3.35 -2.97
N LEU A 238 -4.00 -4.29 -3.52
CA LEU A 238 -5.04 -3.99 -4.50
C LEU A 238 -6.10 -3.04 -3.95
N ILE A 239 -6.61 -3.29 -2.74
CA ILE A 239 -7.63 -2.43 -2.11
C ILE A 239 -7.06 -1.04 -1.85
N ASN A 240 -5.83 -0.93 -1.30
CA ASN A 240 -5.22 0.37 -1.04
C ASN A 240 -4.94 1.15 -2.34
N ASN A 241 -4.47 0.47 -3.39
CA ASN A 241 -4.25 1.10 -4.69
C ASN A 241 -5.57 1.61 -5.30
N LEU A 242 -6.63 0.79 -5.26
CA LEU A 242 -7.94 1.21 -5.77
C LEU A 242 -8.54 2.36 -4.96
N PHE A 243 -8.35 2.38 -3.65
CA PHE A 243 -8.77 3.49 -2.82
C PHE A 243 -7.99 4.76 -3.14
N GLY A 244 -6.66 4.64 -3.36
CA GLY A 244 -5.85 5.78 -3.77
C GLY A 244 -6.32 6.45 -5.07
N LEU A 245 -7.04 5.75 -5.93
CA LEU A 245 -7.60 6.33 -7.15
C LEU A 245 -8.87 7.17 -6.91
N ILE A 246 -9.55 7.01 -5.77
CA ILE A 246 -10.77 7.77 -5.49
C ILE A 246 -10.39 9.22 -5.15
N PRO A 247 -10.95 10.23 -5.84
CA PRO A 247 -10.69 11.62 -5.51
C PRO A 247 -11.09 11.95 -4.07
N GLY A 248 -10.21 12.64 -3.34
CA GLY A 248 -10.41 12.97 -1.92
C GLY A 248 -10.01 11.86 -0.94
N SER A 249 -9.67 10.68 -1.41
CA SER A 249 -9.09 9.62 -0.57
C SER A 249 -7.58 9.82 -0.36
N ALA A 250 -7.01 9.08 0.59
CA ALA A 250 -5.57 9.07 0.79
C ALA A 250 -4.86 8.12 -0.19
N ASN A 251 -3.67 8.47 -0.64
CA ASN A 251 -2.83 7.59 -1.44
C ASN A 251 -1.84 6.83 -0.54
N VAL A 252 -2.34 5.80 0.15
CA VAL A 252 -1.55 5.03 1.12
C VAL A 252 -0.29 4.42 0.51
N THR A 253 -0.40 3.85 -0.68
CA THR A 253 0.72 3.22 -1.39
C THR A 253 1.65 4.24 -2.06
N GLY A 254 1.23 5.50 -2.18
CA GLY A 254 2.06 6.64 -2.52
C GLY A 254 2.82 7.23 -1.32
N ASN A 255 2.66 6.68 -0.12
CA ASN A 255 3.46 7.03 1.04
C ASN A 255 4.67 6.10 1.13
N ILE A 256 5.88 6.67 1.09
CA ILE A 256 7.13 5.89 1.10
C ILE A 256 7.30 5.10 2.40
N ALA A 257 6.89 5.66 3.54
CA ALA A 257 6.99 4.97 4.83
C ALA A 257 6.15 3.69 4.84
N PHE A 258 4.92 3.75 4.33
CA PHE A 258 4.04 2.60 4.18
C PHE A 258 4.66 1.51 3.28
N THR A 259 5.17 1.90 2.11
CA THR A 259 5.77 0.95 1.16
C THR A 259 7.05 0.32 1.69
N ILE A 260 7.88 1.07 2.43
CA ILE A 260 9.05 0.53 3.13
C ILE A 260 8.62 -0.53 4.14
N VAL A 261 7.63 -0.25 4.97
CA VAL A 261 7.17 -1.21 5.98
C VAL A 261 6.62 -2.48 5.33
N LEU A 262 5.82 -2.34 4.26
CA LEU A 262 5.30 -3.49 3.51
C LEU A 262 6.43 -4.33 2.89
N GLY A 263 7.43 -3.67 2.31
CA GLY A 263 8.61 -4.32 1.76
C GLY A 263 9.45 -5.02 2.83
N VAL A 264 9.65 -4.38 3.99
CA VAL A 264 10.36 -4.97 5.14
C VAL A 264 9.61 -6.17 5.69
N VAL A 265 8.29 -6.11 5.84
CA VAL A 265 7.48 -7.27 6.26
C VAL A 265 7.64 -8.43 5.28
N SER A 266 7.56 -8.17 3.98
CA SER A 266 7.78 -9.19 2.95
C SER A 266 9.20 -9.76 3.01
N PHE A 267 10.20 -8.90 3.20
CA PHE A 267 11.60 -9.32 3.38
C PHE A 267 11.78 -10.21 4.60
N LEU A 268 11.17 -9.86 5.74
CA LEU A 268 11.21 -10.69 6.96
C LEU A 268 10.57 -12.06 6.71
N VAL A 269 9.43 -12.12 6.03
CA VAL A 269 8.79 -13.40 5.69
C VAL A 269 9.71 -14.26 4.82
N ILE A 270 10.38 -13.67 3.82
CA ILE A 270 11.36 -14.36 2.99
C ILE A 270 12.50 -14.88 3.87
N LEU A 271 13.07 -14.03 4.73
CA LEU A 271 14.20 -14.36 5.59
C LEU A 271 13.87 -15.50 6.57
N PHE A 272 12.66 -15.50 7.17
CA PHE A 272 12.21 -16.58 8.06
C PHE A 272 11.82 -17.87 7.31
N SER A 273 11.59 -17.78 6.00
CA SER A 273 11.33 -18.95 5.15
C SER A 273 12.61 -19.61 4.66
N THR A 274 13.76 -18.98 4.89
CA THR A 274 15.06 -19.36 4.34
C THR A 274 15.64 -20.61 5.02
N ASN A 275 16.10 -21.57 4.21
CA ASN A 275 16.79 -22.76 4.67
C ASN A 275 18.31 -22.55 4.81
N LYS A 276 18.98 -23.44 5.56
CA LYS A 276 20.45 -23.41 5.68
C LYS A 276 21.18 -23.55 4.34
N HIS A 277 20.60 -24.29 3.42
CA HIS A 277 21.16 -24.48 2.05
C HIS A 277 21.20 -23.17 1.25
N PHE A 278 20.20 -22.31 1.39
CA PHE A 278 20.20 -20.99 0.76
C PHE A 278 21.39 -20.15 1.22
N TRP A 279 21.65 -20.10 2.54
CA TRP A 279 22.80 -19.38 3.06
C TRP A 279 24.13 -19.99 2.62
N ALA A 280 24.20 -21.33 2.58
CA ALA A 280 25.36 -22.04 2.08
C ALA A 280 25.61 -21.71 0.60
N HIS A 281 24.57 -21.64 -0.23
CA HIS A 281 24.69 -21.27 -1.65
C HIS A 281 25.20 -19.83 -1.82
N ILE A 282 24.73 -18.88 -1.03
CA ILE A 282 25.18 -17.48 -1.09
C ILE A 282 26.65 -17.34 -0.70
N PHE A 283 27.07 -17.95 0.42
CA PHE A 283 28.45 -17.81 0.90
C PHE A 283 29.43 -18.78 0.27
N ASN A 284 28.97 -19.89 -0.29
CA ASN A 284 29.81 -20.88 -0.95
C ASN A 284 29.15 -21.40 -2.24
N PRO A 285 28.95 -20.54 -3.26
CA PRO A 285 28.36 -20.95 -4.52
C PRO A 285 29.21 -22.02 -5.23
N PRO A 286 28.61 -22.95 -5.99
CA PRO A 286 29.32 -24.00 -6.70
C PRO A 286 30.04 -23.50 -7.97
N VAL A 287 30.96 -22.55 -7.80
CA VAL A 287 31.75 -21.89 -8.83
C VAL A 287 33.25 -22.00 -8.56
N PRO A 288 34.12 -21.88 -9.59
CA PRO A 288 35.57 -21.84 -9.39
C PRO A 288 36.02 -20.79 -8.40
N GLY A 289 37.01 -21.11 -7.56
CA GLY A 289 37.43 -20.30 -6.42
C GLY A 289 37.77 -18.84 -6.70
N PHE A 290 38.27 -18.53 -7.91
CA PHE A 290 38.63 -17.18 -8.32
C PHE A 290 37.41 -16.27 -8.62
N VAL A 291 36.22 -16.86 -8.88
CA VAL A 291 34.98 -16.12 -9.14
C VAL A 291 34.24 -15.78 -7.83
N LYS A 292 34.42 -16.58 -6.77
CA LYS A 292 33.73 -16.42 -5.49
C LYS A 292 33.86 -15.03 -4.86
N PRO A 293 35.05 -14.37 -4.85
CA PRO A 293 35.21 -13.05 -4.23
C PRO A 293 34.34 -11.95 -4.86
N ILE A 294 33.94 -12.13 -6.12
CA ILE A 294 33.08 -11.18 -6.83
C ILE A 294 31.61 -11.61 -6.70
N LEU A 295 31.32 -12.90 -6.85
CA LEU A 295 29.94 -13.42 -6.88
C LEU A 295 29.27 -13.34 -5.51
N VAL A 296 29.96 -13.69 -4.42
CA VAL A 296 29.41 -13.68 -3.07
C VAL A 296 28.89 -12.29 -2.64
N PRO A 297 29.64 -11.19 -2.79
CA PRO A 297 29.14 -9.85 -2.48
C PRO A 297 27.95 -9.45 -3.36
N VAL A 298 27.95 -9.78 -4.64
CA VAL A 298 26.87 -9.46 -5.58
C VAL A 298 25.60 -10.21 -5.21
N GLU A 299 25.69 -11.50 -4.89
CA GLU A 299 24.56 -12.33 -4.51
C GLU A 299 23.98 -11.89 -3.14
N PHE A 300 24.87 -11.56 -2.19
CA PHE A 300 24.47 -11.00 -0.90
C PHE A 300 23.74 -9.65 -1.04
N LEU A 301 24.28 -8.72 -1.85
CA LEU A 301 23.60 -7.47 -2.17
C LEU A 301 22.25 -7.70 -2.86
N GLY A 302 22.17 -8.73 -3.69
CA GLY A 302 20.93 -9.14 -4.37
C GLY A 302 19.75 -9.40 -3.42
N ILE A 303 20.02 -9.91 -2.21
CA ILE A 303 18.98 -10.16 -1.20
C ILE A 303 18.30 -8.85 -0.79
N PHE A 304 19.04 -7.76 -0.66
CA PHE A 304 18.52 -6.45 -0.24
C PHE A 304 17.95 -5.65 -1.41
N THR A 305 18.56 -5.74 -2.59
CA THR A 305 18.12 -4.97 -3.77
C THR A 305 16.75 -5.43 -4.27
N LYS A 306 16.41 -6.71 -4.12
CA LYS A 306 15.12 -7.26 -4.55
C LYS A 306 13.94 -6.63 -3.80
N PRO A 307 13.85 -6.65 -2.44
CA PRO A 307 12.81 -5.94 -1.69
C PRO A 307 12.81 -4.43 -1.93
N PHE A 308 14.00 -3.82 -2.03
CA PHE A 308 14.13 -2.39 -2.33
C PHE A 308 13.49 -2.03 -3.67
N ALA A 309 13.72 -2.82 -4.71
CA ALA A 309 13.11 -2.60 -6.01
C ALA A 309 11.56 -2.71 -5.96
N LEU A 310 11.01 -3.61 -5.11
CA LEU A 310 9.56 -3.72 -4.89
C LEU A 310 8.98 -2.45 -4.23
N ILE A 311 9.66 -1.95 -3.19
CA ILE A 311 9.27 -0.73 -2.47
C ILE A 311 9.23 0.45 -3.43
N VAL A 312 10.34 0.71 -4.14
CA VAL A 312 10.45 1.85 -5.05
C VAL A 312 9.42 1.76 -6.18
N ARG A 313 9.20 0.57 -6.74
CA ARG A 313 8.23 0.39 -7.81
C ARG A 313 6.80 0.68 -7.36
N LEU A 314 6.39 0.18 -6.18
CA LEU A 314 5.05 0.42 -5.64
C LEU A 314 4.83 1.91 -5.38
N PHE A 315 5.77 2.55 -4.70
CA PHE A 315 5.74 3.98 -4.41
C PHE A 315 5.72 4.84 -5.68
N ALA A 316 6.71 4.62 -6.57
CA ALA A 316 6.88 5.47 -7.75
C ALA A 316 5.68 5.43 -8.70
N ASN A 317 5.12 4.24 -8.96
CA ASN A 317 3.97 4.12 -9.85
C ASN A 317 2.75 4.87 -9.31
N MET A 318 2.46 4.73 -8.01
CA MET A 318 1.27 5.38 -7.42
C MET A 318 1.43 6.89 -7.30
N VAL A 319 2.63 7.38 -6.97
CA VAL A 319 2.90 8.83 -6.93
C VAL A 319 2.87 9.43 -8.33
N ALA A 320 3.52 8.77 -9.31
CA ALA A 320 3.55 9.26 -10.68
C ALA A 320 2.16 9.36 -11.30
N GLY A 321 1.32 8.32 -11.10
CA GLY A 321 -0.06 8.32 -11.59
C GLY A 321 -0.89 9.46 -11.00
N HIS A 322 -0.80 9.67 -9.68
CA HIS A 322 -1.48 10.77 -9.00
C HIS A 322 -1.04 12.14 -9.51
N ILE A 323 0.28 12.36 -9.68
CA ILE A 323 0.83 13.60 -10.24
C ILE A 323 0.27 13.84 -11.63
N VAL A 324 0.31 12.84 -12.51
CA VAL A 324 -0.16 12.98 -13.90
C VAL A 324 -1.64 13.33 -13.95
N ILE A 325 -2.50 12.64 -13.20
CA ILE A 325 -3.93 12.92 -13.12
C ILE A 325 -4.17 14.35 -12.65
N THR A 326 -3.51 14.76 -11.56
CA THR A 326 -3.65 16.09 -10.99
C THR A 326 -3.17 17.17 -11.96
N CYS A 327 -2.05 16.93 -12.68
CA CYS A 327 -1.56 17.85 -13.72
C CYS A 327 -2.58 18.06 -14.83
N PHE A 328 -3.23 17.01 -15.35
CA PHE A 328 -4.25 17.16 -16.38
C PHE A 328 -5.47 17.93 -15.87
N VAL A 329 -5.90 17.70 -14.65
CA VAL A 329 -7.00 18.47 -14.05
C VAL A 329 -6.60 19.93 -13.86
N MET A 330 -5.39 20.21 -13.36
CA MET A 330 -4.89 21.57 -13.15
C MET A 330 -4.72 22.36 -14.45
N LEU A 331 -4.48 21.68 -15.57
CA LEU A 331 -4.34 22.30 -16.87
C LEU A 331 -5.61 23.06 -17.28
N ILE A 332 -6.79 22.57 -16.89
CA ILE A 332 -8.08 23.27 -17.13
C ILE A 332 -8.09 24.61 -16.40
N PHE A 333 -7.63 24.64 -15.16
CA PHE A 333 -7.60 25.86 -14.35
C PHE A 333 -6.55 26.86 -14.86
N ILE A 334 -5.36 26.38 -15.27
CA ILE A 334 -4.29 27.22 -15.83
C ILE A 334 -4.77 27.90 -17.11
N PHE A 335 -5.35 27.17 -18.07
CA PHE A 335 -5.89 27.77 -19.29
C PHE A 335 -7.13 28.63 -19.01
N GLY A 336 -7.93 28.28 -18.01
CA GLY A 336 -9.07 29.09 -17.57
C GLY A 336 -8.65 30.43 -16.98
N ALA A 337 -7.53 30.51 -16.29
CA ALA A 337 -6.95 31.75 -15.77
C ALA A 337 -6.42 32.67 -16.91
N MET A 338 -5.86 32.07 -17.98
CA MET A 338 -5.41 32.84 -19.13
C MET A 338 -6.58 33.42 -19.93
N SER A 339 -7.61 32.62 -20.21
CA SER A 339 -8.82 33.03 -20.92
C SER A 339 -9.95 32.03 -20.71
N LYS A 340 -11.17 32.52 -20.45
CA LYS A 340 -12.37 31.68 -20.35
C LYS A 340 -12.57 30.79 -21.59
N VAL A 341 -12.29 31.33 -22.79
CA VAL A 341 -12.41 30.58 -24.03
C VAL A 341 -11.36 29.48 -24.13
N ALA A 342 -10.13 29.74 -23.72
CA ALA A 342 -9.06 28.73 -23.68
C ALA A 342 -9.38 27.62 -22.68
N GLY A 343 -9.86 27.96 -21.49
CA GLY A 343 -10.27 26.97 -20.47
C GLY A 343 -11.38 26.04 -20.97
N TRP A 344 -12.46 26.59 -21.53
CA TRP A 344 -13.56 25.81 -22.10
C TRP A 344 -13.14 24.98 -23.31
N GLY A 345 -12.25 25.52 -24.16
CA GLY A 345 -11.74 24.81 -25.35
C GLY A 345 -10.84 23.63 -24.96
N PHE A 346 -10.04 23.75 -23.88
CA PHE A 346 -9.10 22.71 -23.44
C PHE A 346 -9.74 21.68 -22.52
N ALA A 347 -10.81 22.03 -21.79
CA ALA A 347 -11.47 21.16 -20.82
C ALA A 347 -11.87 19.78 -21.39
N PRO A 348 -12.50 19.65 -22.58
CA PRO A 348 -12.85 18.33 -23.11
C PRO A 348 -11.64 17.44 -23.36
N VAL A 349 -10.54 18.01 -23.84
CA VAL A 349 -9.28 17.29 -24.11
C VAL A 349 -8.66 16.81 -22.80
N SER A 350 -8.55 17.70 -21.81
CA SER A 350 -8.02 17.38 -20.50
C SER A 350 -8.85 16.29 -19.80
N ILE A 351 -10.17 16.38 -19.82
CA ILE A 351 -11.08 15.38 -19.25
C ILE A 351 -10.91 14.03 -19.95
N ALA A 352 -10.83 14.01 -21.29
CA ALA A 352 -10.62 12.77 -22.03
C ALA A 352 -9.30 12.08 -21.66
N PHE A 353 -8.21 12.85 -21.56
CA PHE A 353 -6.91 12.33 -21.09
C PHE A 353 -6.97 11.86 -19.63
N THR A 354 -7.61 12.62 -18.76
CA THR A 354 -7.79 12.23 -17.35
C THR A 354 -8.51 10.88 -17.24
N ILE A 355 -9.61 10.69 -17.96
CA ILE A 355 -10.35 9.42 -17.98
C ILE A 355 -9.46 8.29 -18.51
N PHE A 356 -8.71 8.54 -19.58
CA PHE A 356 -7.79 7.55 -20.14
C PHE A 356 -6.70 7.14 -19.15
N ILE A 357 -6.10 8.11 -18.44
CA ILE A 357 -5.09 7.83 -17.41
C ILE A 357 -5.72 7.06 -16.24
N TYR A 358 -6.93 7.40 -15.79
CA TYR A 358 -7.62 6.62 -14.75
C TYR A 358 -7.81 5.15 -15.13
N LEU A 359 -8.15 4.85 -16.38
CA LEU A 359 -8.27 3.47 -16.84
C LEU A 359 -6.92 2.73 -16.80
N ILE A 360 -5.83 3.42 -17.18
CA ILE A 360 -4.48 2.87 -17.07
C ILE A 360 -4.13 2.64 -15.59
N GLU A 361 -4.43 3.58 -14.69
CA GLU A 361 -4.12 3.47 -13.26
C GLU A 361 -4.86 2.30 -12.59
N ILE A 362 -6.12 2.01 -12.96
CA ILE A 362 -6.83 0.82 -12.48
C ILE A 362 -6.09 -0.46 -12.91
N LEU A 363 -5.62 -0.51 -14.15
CA LEU A 363 -4.84 -1.65 -14.64
C LEU A 363 -3.50 -1.76 -13.90
N VAL A 364 -2.79 -0.64 -13.71
CA VAL A 364 -1.53 -0.57 -12.98
C VAL A 364 -1.73 -0.99 -11.51
N ALA A 365 -2.82 -0.59 -10.87
CA ALA A 365 -3.17 -0.97 -9.50
C ALA A 365 -3.24 -2.50 -9.34
N PHE A 366 -3.86 -3.20 -10.30
CA PHE A 366 -3.94 -4.65 -10.32
C PHE A 366 -2.58 -5.30 -10.60
N ILE A 367 -1.89 -4.83 -11.65
CA ILE A 367 -0.56 -5.34 -12.05
C ILE A 367 0.44 -5.17 -10.90
N GLN A 368 0.38 -4.07 -10.17
CA GLN A 368 1.28 -3.78 -9.07
C GLN A 368 1.08 -4.76 -7.90
N ALA A 369 -0.19 -5.04 -7.53
CA ALA A 369 -0.50 -6.07 -6.53
C ALA A 369 -0.01 -7.46 -6.99
N PHE A 370 -0.19 -7.79 -8.27
CA PHE A 370 0.28 -9.04 -8.85
C PHE A 370 1.81 -9.15 -8.83
N ILE A 371 2.53 -8.14 -9.33
CA ILE A 371 4.00 -8.16 -9.39
C ILE A 371 4.60 -8.27 -8.00
N PHE A 372 4.09 -7.50 -7.03
CA PHE A 372 4.58 -7.54 -5.65
C PHE A 372 4.42 -8.95 -5.06
N THR A 373 3.22 -9.53 -5.19
CA THR A 373 2.91 -10.86 -4.66
C THR A 373 3.69 -11.96 -5.39
N ASN A 374 3.81 -11.87 -6.71
CA ASN A 374 4.54 -12.85 -7.51
C ASN A 374 6.04 -12.85 -7.18
N LEU A 375 6.68 -11.67 -7.12
CA LEU A 375 8.09 -11.58 -6.76
C LEU A 375 8.34 -12.04 -5.32
N THR A 376 7.43 -11.75 -4.39
CA THR A 376 7.51 -12.27 -3.02
C THR A 376 7.43 -13.80 -3.01
N ALA A 377 6.52 -14.40 -3.79
CA ALA A 377 6.41 -15.86 -3.93
C ALA A 377 7.67 -16.48 -4.56
N VAL A 378 8.21 -15.87 -5.61
CA VAL A 378 9.48 -16.30 -6.25
C VAL A 378 10.62 -16.31 -5.22
N PHE A 379 10.75 -15.24 -4.41
CA PHE A 379 11.83 -15.16 -3.43
C PHE A 379 11.68 -16.14 -2.28
N ILE A 380 10.44 -16.40 -1.83
CA ILE A 380 10.17 -17.46 -0.86
C ILE A 380 10.51 -18.84 -1.48
N GLY A 381 10.13 -19.08 -2.73
CA GLY A 381 10.47 -20.31 -3.44
C GLY A 381 11.98 -20.54 -3.53
N GLN A 382 12.71 -19.53 -4.02
CA GLN A 382 14.17 -19.57 -4.10
C GLN A 382 14.83 -19.78 -2.72
N SER A 383 14.26 -19.22 -1.66
CA SER A 383 14.79 -19.41 -0.30
C SER A 383 14.59 -20.83 0.25
N MET A 384 13.67 -21.60 -0.33
CA MET A 384 13.37 -22.99 0.03
C MET A 384 13.98 -24.02 -0.90
N GLU A 385 14.35 -23.64 -2.13
CA GLU A 385 15.07 -24.51 -3.08
C GLU A 385 16.42 -24.92 -2.47
N GLY A 386 16.78 -26.13 -2.53
CA GLY A 386 17.96 -26.73 -1.89
C GLY A 386 17.65 -27.82 -0.89
N ALA A 387 16.36 -27.98 -0.51
CA ALA A 387 15.94 -29.09 0.35
C ALA A 387 15.47 -30.33 -0.46
N HIS A 388 15.29 -30.23 -1.77
CA HIS A 388 14.65 -31.26 -2.59
C HIS A 388 15.58 -32.05 -3.53
N ASP A 389 16.84 -31.64 -3.73
CA ASP A 389 17.75 -32.36 -4.67
C ASP A 389 18.51 -33.55 -4.04
N GLU A 390 18.39 -33.81 -2.74
CA GLU A 390 19.07 -34.96 -2.09
C GLU A 390 18.25 -36.26 -2.08
N GLY A 391 17.10 -36.33 -2.72
CA GLY A 391 16.18 -37.48 -2.67
C GLY A 391 16.16 -38.42 -3.87
N HIS A 392 16.93 -38.15 -4.92
CA HIS A 392 16.99 -39.03 -6.13
C HIS A 392 18.42 -39.27 -6.60
N HIS A 393 19.10 -40.15 -5.87
CA HIS A 393 20.19 -41.01 -6.41
C HIS A 393 20.04 -42.40 -5.84
#